data_642aff62d3bf985d52835fe65a08aa7f
#
_entry.id   642aff62d3bf985d52835fe65a08aa7f
#
_cell.length_a   1.000
_cell.length_b   1.000
_cell.length_c   1.000
_cell.angle_alpha   90.00
_cell.angle_beta   90.00
_cell.angle_gamma   90.00
#
_symmetry.space_group_name_H-M   'P 1'
#
loop_
_entity.id
_entity.type
_entity.pdbx_description
1 polymer ?
#
loop_
_entity_poly.entity_id
_entity_poly.type
_entity_poly.pdbx_seq_one_letter_code
_entity_poly.pdbx_strand_id
1 'polypeptide(L)'
;MTQGLMKITENKLIAERTYYMTLEGDTSAITAPGQFVNIKLDGFFLRRPISVCDCEDGKLTIIYKVVGNGTEKMSELCTGEKLDILCGLGNGYDTSKSGDCPVLIGGGVGVPPMYMLCKKLISEGKNVSVILGFNSEKEIFGVEEFEATGARVYVATVDGSVGTKGFVTDVLKDIDYSYFYTCGPMPMFRAIEGIAKTSGQYSFEERMGCGFGACMGCSCKTKYGNKRICKDGPVLEREKIVW
;
A
#
# COMPACT_ATOMS: atom_id res chain seq x y z
N MET A 1 8.73 13.53 9.35
CA MET A 1 8.33 12.52 10.36
C MET A 1 7.86 13.27 11.60
N THR A 2 6.64 13.01 12.04
CA THR A 2 6.04 13.55 13.28
C THR A 2 5.53 12.39 14.13
N GLN A 3 5.39 12.61 15.43
CA GLN A 3 4.75 11.68 16.36
C GLN A 3 3.63 12.39 17.09
N GLY A 4 2.47 11.78 17.16
CA GLY A 4 1.32 12.35 17.84
C GLY A 4 0.25 11.34 18.18
N LEU A 5 -0.71 11.78 19.00
CA LEU A 5 -1.92 11.03 19.26
C LEU A 5 -2.97 11.35 18.20
N MET A 6 -3.45 10.32 17.50
CA MET A 6 -4.55 10.44 16.55
C MET A 6 -5.78 9.71 17.09
N LYS A 7 -6.96 10.32 16.93
CA LYS A 7 -8.24 9.78 17.41
C LYS A 7 -8.87 8.90 16.34
N ILE A 8 -9.27 7.70 16.71
CA ILE A 8 -10.04 6.80 15.85
C ILE A 8 -11.44 7.40 15.64
N THR A 9 -11.81 7.63 14.40
CA THR A 9 -13.15 8.11 14.01
C THR A 9 -14.00 6.99 13.42
N GLU A 10 -13.37 5.97 12.87
CA GLU A 10 -14.03 4.77 12.38
C GLU A 10 -13.05 3.58 12.43
N ASN A 11 -13.55 2.40 12.74
CA ASN A 11 -12.83 1.11 12.63
C ASN A 11 -13.85 0.02 12.33
N LYS A 12 -13.87 -0.47 11.08
CA LYS A 12 -14.89 -1.42 10.62
C LYS A 12 -14.32 -2.52 9.75
N LEU A 13 -14.90 -3.71 9.84
CA LEU A 13 -14.64 -4.82 8.93
C LEU A 13 -15.20 -4.49 7.54
N ILE A 14 -14.39 -4.62 6.48
CA ILE A 14 -14.80 -4.34 5.09
C ILE A 14 -14.70 -5.56 4.18
N ALA A 15 -13.86 -6.53 4.54
CA ALA A 15 -13.70 -7.81 3.84
C ALA A 15 -13.17 -8.85 4.81
N GLU A 16 -12.99 -10.10 4.39
CA GLU A 16 -12.52 -11.16 5.28
C GLU A 16 -11.23 -10.78 5.99
N ARG A 17 -11.30 -10.66 7.34
CA ARG A 17 -10.20 -10.24 8.23
C ARG A 17 -9.56 -8.89 7.87
N THR A 18 -10.22 -8.07 7.06
CA THR A 18 -9.70 -6.78 6.57
C THR A 18 -10.52 -5.63 7.11
N TYR A 19 -9.85 -4.69 7.76
CA TYR A 19 -10.46 -3.56 8.44
C TYR A 19 -10.07 -2.24 7.79
N TYR A 20 -11.03 -1.35 7.74
CA TYR A 20 -10.89 0.06 7.36
C TYR A 20 -10.87 0.89 8.64
N MET A 21 -9.85 1.72 8.84
CA MET A 21 -9.76 2.61 9.99
C MET A 21 -9.47 4.04 9.54
N THR A 22 -10.19 5.00 10.11
CA THR A 22 -9.90 6.42 9.94
C THR A 22 -9.50 7.06 11.26
N LEU A 23 -8.55 7.98 11.18
CA LEU A 23 -7.93 8.64 12.31
C LEU A 23 -7.84 10.14 12.06
N GLU A 24 -8.16 10.95 13.06
CA GLU A 24 -8.01 12.40 13.03
C GLU A 24 -6.81 12.84 13.85
N GLY A 25 -5.99 13.75 13.28
CA GLY A 25 -4.81 14.30 13.94
C GLY A 25 -3.87 15.03 12.99
N ASP A 26 -2.63 15.23 13.41
CA ASP A 26 -1.61 15.86 12.56
C ASP A 26 -1.11 14.90 11.48
N THR A 27 -1.52 15.15 10.25
CA THR A 27 -1.13 14.41 9.05
C THR A 27 -0.10 15.15 8.19
N SER A 28 0.38 16.31 8.60
CA SER A 28 1.25 17.21 7.81
C SER A 28 2.55 16.57 7.32
N ALA A 29 3.03 15.53 8.00
CA ALA A 29 4.20 14.77 7.61
C ALA A 29 3.94 13.73 6.51
N ILE A 30 2.68 13.43 6.16
CA ILE A 30 2.32 12.54 5.06
C ILE A 30 2.26 13.39 3.80
N THR A 31 3.26 13.27 2.93
CA THR A 31 3.49 14.17 1.79
C THR A 31 3.42 13.47 0.43
N ALA A 32 3.43 12.15 0.41
CA ALA A 32 3.46 11.37 -0.83
C ALA A 32 2.72 10.02 -0.68
N PRO A 33 2.05 9.56 -1.75
CA PRO A 33 1.50 8.20 -1.78
C PRO A 33 2.61 7.15 -1.67
N GLY A 34 2.32 6.05 -0.99
CA GLY A 34 3.30 4.98 -0.73
C GLY A 34 4.07 5.13 0.58
N GLN A 35 3.92 6.25 1.29
CA GLN A 35 4.39 6.37 2.68
C GLN A 35 3.56 5.48 3.62
N PHE A 36 4.08 5.23 4.81
CA PHE A 36 3.42 4.44 5.84
C PHE A 36 3.45 5.15 7.19
N VAL A 37 2.64 4.65 8.10
CA VAL A 37 2.61 5.06 9.51
C VAL A 37 3.04 3.89 10.39
N ASN A 38 3.51 4.20 11.61
CA ASN A 38 3.96 3.16 12.55
C ASN A 38 3.23 3.33 13.88
N ILE A 39 2.28 2.43 14.16
CA ILE A 39 1.28 2.50 15.22
C ILE A 39 1.79 1.81 16.47
N LYS A 40 1.78 2.51 17.62
CA LYS A 40 2.06 1.92 18.92
C LYS A 40 0.78 1.28 19.47
N LEU A 41 0.93 0.09 20.00
CA LEU A 41 -0.15 -0.63 20.68
C LEU A 41 0.30 -0.99 22.09
N ASP A 42 -0.56 -0.79 23.06
CA ASP A 42 -0.29 -1.15 24.46
C ASP A 42 -0.14 -2.67 24.58
N GLY A 43 0.88 -3.08 25.35
CA GLY A 43 1.24 -4.49 25.51
C GLY A 43 2.14 -5.06 24.41
N PHE A 44 2.50 -4.27 23.40
CA PHE A 44 3.38 -4.70 22.32
C PHE A 44 4.68 -3.90 22.27
N PHE A 45 5.80 -4.61 22.20
CA PHE A 45 7.13 -3.99 22.15
C PHE A 45 7.37 -3.21 20.85
N LEU A 46 7.02 -3.80 19.69
CA LEU A 46 7.18 -3.16 18.39
C LEU A 46 5.91 -2.45 17.96
N ARG A 47 6.07 -1.34 17.23
CA ARG A 47 4.97 -0.68 16.52
C ARG A 47 4.53 -1.50 15.30
N ARG A 48 3.37 -1.20 14.75
CA ARG A 48 2.79 -1.83 13.54
C ARG A 48 2.92 -0.87 12.36
N PRO A 49 3.80 -1.17 11.39
CA PRO A 49 3.87 -0.39 10.15
C PRO A 49 2.66 -0.72 9.27
N ILE A 50 1.90 0.31 8.90
CA ILE A 50 0.73 0.19 8.01
C ILE A 50 0.84 1.27 6.94
N SER A 51 0.65 0.88 5.67
CA SER A 51 0.68 1.81 4.54
C SER A 51 -0.47 2.81 4.63
N VAL A 52 -0.21 4.05 4.24
CA VAL A 52 -1.25 5.06 4.07
C VAL A 52 -2.11 4.67 2.87
N CYS A 53 -3.43 4.55 3.08
CA CYS A 53 -4.41 4.38 2.02
C CYS A 53 -4.79 5.73 1.43
N ASP A 54 -5.15 6.68 2.31
CA ASP A 54 -5.51 8.04 1.94
C ASP A 54 -5.19 9.03 3.07
N CYS A 55 -5.03 10.30 2.69
CA CYS A 55 -4.74 11.36 3.65
C CYS A 55 -5.27 12.70 3.14
N GLU A 56 -6.31 13.22 3.77
CA GLU A 56 -6.93 14.51 3.44
C GLU A 56 -7.37 15.25 4.71
N ASP A 57 -7.17 16.55 4.75
CA ASP A 57 -7.72 17.48 5.76
C ASP A 57 -7.53 17.03 7.24
N GLY A 58 -6.34 16.51 7.57
CA GLY A 58 -6.06 16.01 8.92
C GLY A 58 -6.66 14.64 9.23
N LYS A 59 -7.26 13.98 8.23
CA LYS A 59 -7.81 12.64 8.32
C LYS A 59 -6.89 11.64 7.62
N LEU A 60 -6.42 10.66 8.36
CA LEU A 60 -5.64 9.53 7.87
C LEU A 60 -6.56 8.32 7.69
N THR A 61 -6.51 7.69 6.53
CA THR A 61 -7.16 6.41 6.26
C THR A 61 -6.12 5.30 6.10
N ILE A 62 -6.33 4.22 6.82
CA ILE A 62 -5.55 2.98 6.68
C ILE A 62 -6.48 1.79 6.49
N ILE A 63 -6.01 0.79 5.73
CA ILE A 63 -6.67 -0.51 5.61
C ILE A 63 -5.65 -1.57 5.99
N TYR A 64 -6.01 -2.49 6.87
CA TYR A 64 -5.13 -3.53 7.38
C TYR A 64 -5.83 -4.88 7.50
N LYS A 65 -5.07 -5.96 7.33
CA LYS A 65 -5.55 -7.34 7.52
C LYS A 65 -5.11 -7.86 8.87
N VAL A 66 -5.98 -8.57 9.56
CA VAL A 66 -5.66 -9.27 10.79
C VAL A 66 -4.81 -10.49 10.46
N VAL A 67 -3.51 -10.40 10.73
CA VAL A 67 -2.51 -11.45 10.45
C VAL A 67 -1.78 -11.94 11.70
N GLY A 68 -2.01 -11.31 12.86
CA GLY A 68 -1.42 -11.69 14.14
C GLY A 68 -1.91 -10.79 15.26
N ASN A 69 -1.48 -11.08 16.50
CA ASN A 69 -2.01 -10.48 17.73
C ASN A 69 -2.05 -8.94 17.74
N GLY A 70 -1.08 -8.26 17.09
CA GLY A 70 -1.10 -6.80 17.04
C GLY A 70 -2.20 -6.24 16.17
N THR A 71 -2.42 -6.79 14.97
CA THR A 71 -3.52 -6.38 14.09
C THR A 71 -4.87 -6.88 14.60
N GLU A 72 -4.90 -7.98 15.35
CA GLU A 72 -6.09 -8.43 16.08
C GLU A 72 -6.46 -7.42 17.16
N LYS A 73 -5.48 -6.97 17.98
CA LYS A 73 -5.71 -5.88 18.94
C LYS A 73 -6.21 -4.60 18.28
N MET A 74 -5.71 -4.26 17.10
CA MET A 74 -6.21 -3.10 16.33
C MET A 74 -7.69 -3.25 15.95
N SER A 75 -8.14 -4.45 15.59
CA SER A 75 -9.54 -4.70 15.20
C SER A 75 -10.55 -4.57 16.35
N GLU A 76 -10.09 -4.63 17.59
CA GLU A 76 -10.89 -4.46 18.80
C GLU A 76 -11.05 -3.00 19.23
N LEU A 77 -10.23 -2.08 18.67
CA LEU A 77 -10.24 -0.67 19.07
C LEU A 77 -11.52 0.04 18.60
N CYS A 78 -12.05 0.89 19.47
CA CYS A 78 -13.30 1.59 19.27
C CYS A 78 -13.09 3.05 18.83
N THR A 79 -14.11 3.60 18.17
CA THR A 79 -14.21 5.04 17.89
C THR A 79 -14.05 5.86 19.18
N GLY A 80 -13.23 6.91 19.12
CA GLY A 80 -12.92 7.78 20.25
C GLY A 80 -11.60 7.45 20.95
N GLU A 81 -11.09 6.23 20.82
CA GLU A 81 -9.76 5.87 21.35
C GLU A 81 -8.66 6.61 20.59
N LYS A 82 -7.51 6.76 21.23
CA LYS A 82 -6.35 7.44 20.66
C LYS A 82 -5.18 6.50 20.50
N LEU A 83 -4.51 6.58 19.36
CA LEU A 83 -3.30 5.83 19.03
C LEU A 83 -2.10 6.77 18.92
N ASP A 84 -0.97 6.37 19.53
CA ASP A 84 0.33 7.01 19.31
C ASP A 84 0.90 6.54 17.96
N ILE A 85 1.01 7.46 17.03
CA ILE A 85 1.39 7.17 15.64
C ILE A 85 2.62 7.98 15.23
N LEU A 86 3.58 7.33 14.60
CA LEU A 86 4.63 7.99 13.83
C LEU A 86 4.16 8.13 12.38
N CYS A 87 4.09 9.37 11.87
CA CYS A 87 3.67 9.71 10.51
C CYS A 87 4.85 10.13 9.62
N GLY A 88 4.64 10.06 8.31
CA GLY A 88 5.62 10.51 7.31
C GLY A 88 6.86 9.62 7.26
N LEU A 89 6.65 8.32 7.27
CA LEU A 89 7.71 7.32 7.18
C LEU A 89 7.83 6.80 5.74
N GLY A 90 9.07 6.48 5.34
CA GLY A 90 9.39 6.04 3.98
C GLY A 90 9.40 7.16 2.95
N ASN A 91 9.78 6.82 1.70
CA ASN A 91 9.92 7.78 0.60
C ASN A 91 8.59 7.98 -0.15
N GLY A 92 7.92 7.12 -0.71
CA GLY A 92 6.74 7.27 -1.56
C GLY A 92 7.03 7.07 -3.04
N TYR A 93 5.96 6.99 -3.84
CA TYR A 93 6.03 6.82 -5.28
C TYR A 93 6.39 8.13 -6.00
N ASP A 94 7.25 8.00 -7.00
CA ASP A 94 7.60 9.10 -7.92
C ASP A 94 6.67 9.06 -9.13
N THR A 95 5.69 9.97 -9.20
CA THR A 95 4.71 10.06 -10.28
C THR A 95 5.26 10.71 -11.55
N SER A 96 6.40 11.41 -11.48
CA SER A 96 7.00 12.10 -12.62
C SER A 96 7.41 11.15 -13.76
N LYS A 97 7.57 9.86 -13.45
CA LYS A 97 7.98 8.79 -14.39
C LYS A 97 6.81 8.04 -15.03
N SER A 98 5.57 8.37 -14.68
CA SER A 98 4.38 7.56 -15.01
C SER A 98 4.11 7.41 -16.51
N GLY A 99 4.56 8.33 -17.35
CA GLY A 99 4.03 8.46 -18.71
C GLY A 99 2.54 8.84 -18.69
N ASP A 100 1.80 8.55 -19.77
CA ASP A 100 0.40 8.98 -19.90
C ASP A 100 -0.62 7.92 -19.46
N CYS A 101 -0.25 6.64 -19.54
CA CYS A 101 -1.14 5.51 -19.23
C CYS A 101 -0.51 4.56 -18.20
N PRO A 102 -0.30 5.00 -16.94
CA PRO A 102 0.27 4.14 -15.91
C PRO A 102 -0.71 3.05 -15.47
N VAL A 103 -0.16 1.91 -15.01
CA VAL A 103 -0.92 0.84 -14.37
C VAL A 103 -0.53 0.71 -12.90
N LEU A 104 -1.51 0.64 -12.02
CA LEU A 104 -1.37 0.37 -10.60
C LEU A 104 -1.73 -1.08 -10.32
N ILE A 105 -0.91 -1.80 -9.57
CA ILE A 105 -1.12 -3.23 -9.31
C ILE A 105 -1.06 -3.46 -7.81
N GLY A 106 -2.19 -3.80 -7.21
CA GLY A 106 -2.31 -4.11 -5.78
C GLY A 106 -2.66 -5.57 -5.54
N GLY A 107 -1.95 -6.24 -4.64
CA GLY A 107 -2.27 -7.61 -4.20
C GLY A 107 -2.68 -7.69 -2.74
N GLY A 108 -3.92 -8.08 -2.43
CA GLY A 108 -4.44 -8.15 -1.06
C GLY A 108 -4.27 -6.84 -0.31
N VAL A 109 -3.53 -6.83 0.80
CA VAL A 109 -3.24 -5.59 1.56
C VAL A 109 -2.22 -4.66 0.90
N GLY A 110 -1.71 -4.99 -0.29
CA GLY A 110 -1.00 -4.05 -1.16
C GLY A 110 -1.92 -3.14 -1.98
N VAL A 111 -3.25 -3.37 -1.97
CA VAL A 111 -4.25 -2.52 -2.63
C VAL A 111 -4.35 -1.13 -1.99
N PRO A 112 -4.42 -0.97 -0.66
CA PRO A 112 -4.62 0.34 -0.01
C PRO A 112 -3.63 1.43 -0.44
N PRO A 113 -2.30 1.22 -0.48
CA PRO A 113 -1.35 2.26 -0.87
C PRO A 113 -1.48 2.71 -2.34
N MET A 114 -2.19 1.95 -3.18
CA MET A 114 -2.49 2.34 -4.56
C MET A 114 -3.56 3.42 -4.64
N TYR A 115 -4.42 3.60 -3.63
CA TYR A 115 -5.56 4.52 -3.70
C TYR A 115 -5.14 5.98 -3.75
N MET A 116 -4.34 6.44 -2.79
CA MET A 116 -3.81 7.81 -2.79
C MET A 116 -2.96 8.08 -4.04
N LEU A 117 -2.22 7.08 -4.53
CA LEU A 117 -1.45 7.18 -5.78
C LEU A 117 -2.36 7.33 -6.99
N CYS A 118 -3.47 6.57 -7.05
CA CYS A 118 -4.47 6.66 -8.11
C CYS A 118 -5.06 8.07 -8.18
N LYS A 119 -5.54 8.60 -7.05
CA LYS A 119 -6.07 9.98 -6.95
C LYS A 119 -5.06 11.01 -7.47
N LYS A 120 -3.79 10.88 -7.06
CA LYS A 120 -2.73 11.79 -7.49
C LYS A 120 -2.52 11.72 -9.01
N LEU A 121 -2.35 10.55 -9.59
CA LEU A 121 -2.13 10.38 -11.03
C LEU A 121 -3.32 10.86 -11.87
N ILE A 122 -4.56 10.60 -11.43
CA ILE A 122 -5.77 11.13 -12.08
C ILE A 122 -5.77 12.68 -12.02
N SER A 123 -5.43 13.27 -10.87
CA SER A 123 -5.33 14.74 -10.75
C SER A 123 -4.22 15.36 -11.62
N GLU A 124 -3.20 14.57 -11.96
CA GLU A 124 -2.14 14.92 -12.91
C GLU A 124 -2.54 14.69 -14.38
N GLY A 125 -3.81 14.32 -14.65
CA GLY A 125 -4.36 14.13 -15.99
C GLY A 125 -3.96 12.81 -16.65
N LYS A 126 -3.57 11.78 -15.88
CA LYS A 126 -3.15 10.48 -16.40
C LYS A 126 -4.34 9.54 -16.64
N ASN A 127 -4.23 8.68 -17.66
CA ASN A 127 -5.19 7.61 -17.93
C ASN A 127 -4.82 6.35 -17.12
N VAL A 128 -5.29 6.28 -15.90
CA VAL A 128 -4.88 5.25 -14.93
C VAL A 128 -5.68 3.97 -15.12
N SER A 129 -4.97 2.83 -15.21
CA SER A 129 -5.53 1.49 -15.03
C SER A 129 -5.13 0.93 -13.68
N VAL A 130 -6.05 0.23 -13.00
CA VAL A 130 -5.82 -0.38 -11.69
C VAL A 130 -6.14 -1.86 -11.74
N ILE A 131 -5.23 -2.72 -11.32
CA ILE A 131 -5.43 -4.17 -11.21
C ILE A 131 -5.43 -4.53 -9.72
N LEU A 132 -6.54 -5.06 -9.24
CA LEU A 132 -6.75 -5.48 -7.86
C LEU A 132 -6.75 -7.02 -7.80
N GLY A 133 -5.78 -7.61 -7.11
CA GLY A 133 -5.64 -9.05 -6.98
C GLY A 133 -6.02 -9.54 -5.58
N PHE A 134 -6.88 -10.58 -5.53
CA PHE A 134 -7.34 -11.21 -4.29
C PHE A 134 -7.37 -12.73 -4.43
N ASN A 135 -7.50 -13.47 -3.33
CA ASN A 135 -7.66 -14.92 -3.42
C ASN A 135 -9.09 -15.31 -3.83
N SER A 136 -10.09 -14.60 -3.31
CA SER A 136 -11.52 -14.88 -3.55
C SER A 136 -12.36 -13.61 -3.39
N GLU A 137 -13.65 -13.70 -3.76
CA GLU A 137 -14.66 -12.65 -3.57
C GLU A 137 -14.73 -12.12 -2.13
N LYS A 138 -14.54 -12.97 -1.13
CA LYS A 138 -14.61 -12.60 0.29
C LYS A 138 -13.53 -11.61 0.73
N GLU A 139 -12.42 -11.54 -0.01
CA GLU A 139 -11.30 -10.63 0.27
C GLU A 139 -11.39 -9.32 -0.50
N ILE A 140 -12.36 -9.15 -1.43
CA ILE A 140 -12.47 -7.97 -2.30
C ILE A 140 -12.90 -6.74 -1.49
N PHE A 141 -12.22 -5.64 -1.72
CA PHE A 141 -12.57 -4.30 -1.23
C PHE A 141 -12.00 -3.23 -2.16
N GLY A 142 -12.53 -2.02 -2.09
CA GLY A 142 -11.96 -0.83 -2.74
C GLY A 142 -12.30 -0.65 -4.22
N VAL A 143 -13.01 -1.58 -4.86
CA VAL A 143 -13.31 -1.53 -6.30
C VAL A 143 -14.07 -0.26 -6.66
N GLU A 144 -15.18 0.00 -5.98
CA GLU A 144 -16.05 1.16 -6.23
C GLU A 144 -15.31 2.48 -5.95
N GLU A 145 -14.47 2.50 -4.90
CA GLU A 145 -13.67 3.67 -4.56
C GLU A 145 -12.64 4.00 -5.65
N PHE A 146 -11.98 3.00 -6.23
CA PHE A 146 -11.07 3.23 -7.36
C PHE A 146 -11.82 3.66 -8.61
N GLU A 147 -12.95 3.05 -8.96
CA GLU A 147 -13.80 3.44 -10.08
C GLU A 147 -14.29 4.89 -9.95
N ALA A 148 -14.66 5.30 -8.74
CA ALA A 148 -15.08 6.66 -8.44
C ALA A 148 -13.98 7.72 -8.69
N THR A 149 -12.69 7.34 -8.72
CA THR A 149 -11.61 8.26 -9.11
C THR A 149 -11.59 8.53 -10.61
N GLY A 150 -12.28 7.75 -11.44
CA GLY A 150 -12.22 7.77 -12.89
C GLY A 150 -11.17 6.80 -13.49
N ALA A 151 -10.53 5.98 -12.67
CA ALA A 151 -9.61 4.94 -13.14
C ALA A 151 -10.36 3.76 -13.77
N ARG A 152 -9.70 3.06 -14.71
CA ARG A 152 -10.20 1.79 -15.23
C ARG A 152 -9.77 0.66 -14.30
N VAL A 153 -10.73 -0.01 -13.65
CA VAL A 153 -10.47 -1.05 -12.65
C VAL A 153 -10.63 -2.44 -13.23
N TYR A 154 -9.70 -3.33 -12.90
CA TYR A 154 -9.73 -4.75 -13.22
C TYR A 154 -9.55 -5.54 -11.92
N VAL A 155 -10.34 -6.59 -11.76
CA VAL A 155 -10.24 -7.51 -10.61
C VAL A 155 -9.76 -8.88 -11.09
N ALA A 156 -8.81 -9.45 -10.36
CA ALA A 156 -8.38 -10.83 -10.54
C ALA A 156 -8.56 -11.60 -9.22
N THR A 157 -9.18 -12.77 -9.27
CA THR A 157 -9.31 -13.68 -8.14
C THR A 157 -8.71 -15.04 -8.46
N VAL A 158 -7.90 -15.57 -7.54
CA VAL A 158 -7.21 -16.84 -7.75
C VAL A 158 -8.21 -17.98 -8.01
N ASP A 159 -9.31 -18.00 -7.26
CA ASP A 159 -10.37 -19.00 -7.41
C ASP A 159 -11.32 -18.77 -8.59
N GLY A 160 -11.30 -17.56 -9.18
CA GLY A 160 -12.17 -17.16 -10.28
C GLY A 160 -13.60 -16.80 -9.85
N SER A 161 -13.80 -16.48 -8.58
CA SER A 161 -15.13 -16.09 -8.04
C SER A 161 -15.63 -14.75 -8.61
N VAL A 162 -14.70 -13.80 -8.89
CA VAL A 162 -15.01 -12.51 -9.50
C VAL A 162 -13.90 -12.09 -10.45
N GLY A 163 -14.26 -11.46 -11.56
CA GLY A 163 -13.33 -10.90 -12.53
C GLY A 163 -12.53 -11.96 -13.30
N THR A 164 -11.25 -11.68 -13.52
CA THR A 164 -10.34 -12.60 -14.21
C THR A 164 -9.89 -13.71 -13.25
N LYS A 165 -10.11 -14.97 -13.63
CA LYS A 165 -9.57 -16.11 -12.87
C LYS A 165 -8.05 -16.18 -13.02
N GLY A 166 -7.34 -16.14 -11.89
CA GLY A 166 -5.88 -16.22 -11.86
C GLY A 166 -5.26 -15.07 -11.07
N PHE A 167 -4.12 -14.62 -11.52
CA PHE A 167 -3.31 -13.60 -10.85
C PHE A 167 -3.37 -12.24 -11.58
N VAL A 168 -2.92 -11.19 -10.92
CA VAL A 168 -2.80 -9.84 -11.52
C VAL A 168 -2.00 -9.85 -12.83
N THR A 169 -1.06 -10.78 -12.98
CA THR A 169 -0.26 -10.96 -14.20
C THR A 169 -1.08 -11.46 -15.39
N ASP A 170 -2.20 -12.15 -15.14
CA ASP A 170 -3.07 -12.62 -16.24
C ASP A 170 -3.86 -11.47 -16.84
N VAL A 171 -4.18 -10.45 -16.06
CA VAL A 171 -4.74 -9.18 -16.53
C VAL A 171 -3.66 -8.29 -17.17
N LEU A 172 -2.48 -8.17 -16.52
CA LEU A 172 -1.41 -7.27 -16.94
C LEU A 172 -0.88 -7.57 -18.36
N LYS A 173 -0.89 -8.83 -18.80
CA LYS A 173 -0.45 -9.25 -20.14
C LYS A 173 -1.26 -8.59 -21.25
N ASP A 174 -2.54 -8.34 -21.00
CA ASP A 174 -3.53 -7.89 -21.99
C ASP A 174 -3.75 -6.37 -21.97
N ILE A 175 -3.01 -5.65 -21.09
CA ILE A 175 -3.09 -4.19 -20.95
C ILE A 175 -1.82 -3.55 -21.51
N ASP A 176 -2.00 -2.47 -22.27
CA ASP A 176 -0.92 -1.57 -22.63
C ASP A 176 -0.76 -0.50 -21.56
N TYR A 177 0.48 -0.26 -21.12
CA TYR A 177 0.79 0.72 -20.08
C TYR A 177 2.16 1.37 -20.33
N SER A 178 2.31 2.61 -19.87
CA SER A 178 3.55 3.38 -19.99
C SER A 178 4.54 3.13 -18.86
N TYR A 179 4.02 2.83 -17.67
CA TYR A 179 4.78 2.62 -16.44
C TYR A 179 3.95 1.81 -15.45
N PHE A 180 4.55 1.05 -14.55
CA PHE A 180 3.79 0.36 -13.53
C PHE A 180 4.21 0.76 -12.11
N TYR A 181 3.24 0.72 -11.21
CA TYR A 181 3.41 0.87 -9.77
C TYR A 181 2.78 -0.33 -9.09
N THR A 182 3.48 -0.93 -8.12
CA THR A 182 2.94 -2.13 -7.49
C THR A 182 3.23 -2.21 -5.99
N CYS A 183 2.29 -2.79 -5.26
CA CYS A 183 2.43 -3.18 -3.87
C CYS A 183 1.75 -4.54 -3.63
N GLY A 184 2.41 -5.41 -2.88
CA GLY A 184 1.90 -6.75 -2.59
C GLY A 184 3.01 -7.74 -2.24
N PRO A 185 2.71 -9.04 -2.22
CA PRO A 185 3.65 -10.07 -1.78
C PRO A 185 4.77 -10.33 -2.79
N MET A 186 5.94 -10.74 -2.29
CA MET A 186 7.12 -11.04 -3.11
C MET A 186 6.89 -12.00 -4.28
N PRO A 187 6.07 -13.07 -4.18
CA PRO A 187 5.75 -13.91 -5.34
C PRO A 187 5.08 -13.13 -6.48
N MET A 188 4.19 -12.18 -6.14
CA MET A 188 3.55 -11.31 -7.12
C MET A 188 4.58 -10.42 -7.82
N PHE A 189 5.53 -9.84 -7.08
CA PHE A 189 6.60 -9.02 -7.64
C PHE A 189 7.46 -9.80 -8.64
N ARG A 190 7.86 -11.02 -8.29
CA ARG A 190 8.62 -11.90 -9.20
C ARG A 190 7.85 -12.26 -10.46
N ALA A 191 6.54 -12.50 -10.33
CA ALA A 191 5.69 -12.77 -11.48
C ALA A 191 5.56 -11.53 -12.40
N ILE A 192 5.36 -10.34 -11.83
CA ILE A 192 5.34 -9.08 -12.58
C ILE A 192 6.68 -8.85 -13.27
N GLU A 193 7.82 -9.02 -12.58
CA GLU A 193 9.15 -8.86 -13.16
C GLU A 193 9.36 -9.74 -14.41
N GLY A 194 8.84 -10.97 -14.38
CA GLY A 194 8.96 -11.91 -15.51
C GLY A 194 8.20 -11.49 -16.77
N ILE A 195 7.22 -10.58 -16.67
CA ILE A 195 6.37 -10.17 -17.81
C ILE A 195 6.35 -8.66 -18.07
N ALA A 196 6.90 -7.84 -17.16
CA ALA A 196 6.84 -6.39 -17.26
C ALA A 196 7.56 -5.86 -18.50
N LYS A 197 6.83 -5.09 -19.31
CA LYS A 197 7.31 -4.52 -20.59
C LYS A 197 7.96 -3.14 -20.41
N THR A 198 7.75 -2.48 -19.26
CA THR A 198 8.19 -1.10 -18.98
C THR A 198 8.98 -1.01 -17.69
N SER A 199 9.57 0.14 -17.43
CA SER A 199 10.05 0.52 -16.08
C SER A 199 8.90 0.61 -15.09
N GLY A 200 9.23 0.57 -13.79
CA GLY A 200 8.22 0.62 -12.74
C GLY A 200 8.79 0.80 -11.34
N GLN A 201 7.90 0.85 -10.37
CA GLN A 201 8.24 0.97 -8.95
C GLN A 201 7.52 -0.09 -8.13
N TYR A 202 8.27 -0.70 -7.22
CA TYR A 202 7.81 -1.72 -6.28
C TYR A 202 7.82 -1.15 -4.86
N SER A 203 6.73 -1.26 -4.12
CA SER A 203 6.67 -0.95 -2.69
C SER A 203 6.87 -2.22 -1.88
N PHE A 204 8.03 -2.34 -1.25
CA PHE A 204 8.44 -3.51 -0.49
C PHE A 204 7.89 -3.49 0.92
N GLU A 205 7.51 -4.67 1.40
CA GLU A 205 7.19 -4.93 2.79
C GLU A 205 8.33 -5.71 3.45
N GLU A 206 8.76 -5.24 4.63
CA GLU A 206 9.76 -5.91 5.44
C GLU A 206 9.39 -5.85 6.93
N ARG A 207 9.89 -6.81 7.68
CA ARG A 207 9.76 -6.76 9.14
C ARG A 207 10.55 -5.57 9.69
N MET A 208 9.85 -4.66 10.34
CA MET A 208 10.43 -3.44 10.86
C MET A 208 10.57 -3.48 12.38
N GLY A 209 11.78 -3.16 12.88
CA GLY A 209 11.98 -2.88 14.29
C GLY A 209 11.62 -1.41 14.60
N CYS A 210 12.49 -0.47 14.23
CA CYS A 210 12.27 0.95 14.53
C CYS A 210 11.29 1.67 13.58
N GLY A 211 11.26 1.33 12.29
CA GLY A 211 10.43 1.97 11.26
C GLY A 211 10.96 3.31 10.71
N PHE A 212 12.10 3.82 11.20
CA PHE A 212 12.68 5.12 10.78
C PHE A 212 14.18 5.07 10.44
N GLY A 213 14.75 3.87 10.26
CA GLY A 213 16.10 3.69 9.74
C GLY A 213 17.23 3.59 10.76
N ALA A 214 16.96 3.50 12.07
CA ALA A 214 18.01 3.40 13.10
C ALA A 214 18.55 1.98 13.29
N CYS A 215 17.69 0.94 13.29
CA CYS A 215 18.07 -0.42 13.68
C CYS A 215 18.63 -1.29 12.55
N MET A 216 18.54 -0.87 11.30
CA MET A 216 18.95 -1.62 10.09
C MET A 216 18.24 -2.97 9.85
N GLY A 217 17.24 -3.33 10.67
CA GLY A 217 16.56 -4.64 10.64
C GLY A 217 15.75 -4.92 9.37
N CYS A 218 15.31 -3.88 8.64
CA CYS A 218 14.57 -4.00 7.38
C CYS A 218 15.47 -3.81 6.14
N SER A 219 16.76 -4.09 6.24
CA SER A 219 17.69 -3.90 5.12
C SER A 219 17.48 -4.95 4.04
N CYS A 220 17.33 -4.51 2.79
CA CYS A 220 17.33 -5.36 1.61
C CYS A 220 18.50 -5.03 0.70
N LYS A 221 18.94 -6.03 -0.08
CA LYS A 221 20.04 -5.88 -1.04
C LYS A 221 19.51 -5.26 -2.34
N THR A 222 20.19 -4.24 -2.83
CA THR A 222 19.95 -3.64 -4.14
C THR A 222 21.24 -3.62 -4.97
N LYS A 223 21.13 -3.30 -6.28
CA LYS A 223 22.31 -3.12 -7.14
C LYS A 223 23.27 -2.00 -6.67
N TYR A 224 22.77 -1.11 -5.82
CA TYR A 224 23.52 0.05 -5.27
C TYR A 224 23.77 -0.08 -3.77
N GLY A 225 23.95 -1.31 -3.28
CA GLY A 225 24.17 -1.61 -1.87
C GLY A 225 22.90 -1.86 -1.07
N ASN A 226 23.03 -2.03 0.24
CA ASN A 226 21.91 -2.31 1.11
C ASN A 226 21.07 -1.05 1.34
N LYS A 227 19.75 -1.19 1.27
CA LYS A 227 18.75 -0.14 1.53
C LYS A 227 17.83 -0.55 2.67
N ARG A 228 17.51 0.38 3.53
CA ARG A 228 16.56 0.18 4.63
C ARG A 228 15.16 0.49 4.10
N ILE A 229 14.30 -0.50 4.06
CA ILE A 229 12.94 -0.34 3.51
C ILE A 229 12.17 0.77 4.23
N CYS A 230 12.33 0.91 5.54
CA CYS A 230 11.64 1.95 6.31
C CYS A 230 12.14 3.39 6.09
N LYS A 231 13.34 3.59 5.49
CA LYS A 231 13.93 4.93 5.30
C LYS A 231 14.27 5.23 3.85
N ASP A 232 14.94 4.28 3.18
CA ASP A 232 15.44 4.42 1.81
C ASP A 232 14.39 3.91 0.79
N GLY A 233 13.33 3.22 1.26
CA GLY A 233 12.13 2.75 0.62
C GLY A 233 10.87 3.30 1.33
N PRO A 234 9.72 2.64 1.31
CA PRO A 234 9.48 1.27 0.80
C PRO A 234 9.53 1.15 -0.72
N VAL A 235 9.40 2.26 -1.43
CA VAL A 235 9.32 2.29 -2.89
C VAL A 235 10.72 2.27 -3.50
N LEU A 236 10.98 1.27 -4.33
CA LEU A 236 12.23 1.12 -5.09
C LEU A 236 11.91 0.99 -6.57
N GLU A 237 12.75 1.64 -7.40
CA GLU A 237 12.67 1.51 -8.86
C GLU A 237 13.10 0.11 -9.30
N ARG A 238 12.42 -0.44 -10.31
CA ARG A 238 12.66 -1.76 -10.90
C ARG A 238 14.14 -2.03 -11.17
N GLU A 239 14.81 -1.05 -11.75
CA GLU A 239 16.21 -1.15 -12.20
C GLU A 239 17.20 -1.28 -11.04
N LYS A 240 16.80 -0.87 -9.83
CA LYS A 240 17.65 -0.91 -8.62
C LYS A 240 17.56 -2.23 -7.85
N ILE A 241 16.57 -3.07 -8.16
CA ILE A 241 16.29 -4.31 -7.41
C ILE A 241 17.21 -5.44 -7.88
N VAL A 242 17.60 -6.28 -6.94
CA VAL A 242 18.25 -7.58 -7.17
C VAL A 242 17.21 -8.66 -6.92
N TRP A 243 16.81 -9.35 -7.98
CA TRP A 243 15.77 -10.39 -7.96
C TRP A 243 16.30 -11.79 -7.60
#